data_87f8e80e08eb7d29f9a6dee5429c667d
#
_entry.id   87f8e80e08eb7d29f9a6dee5429c667d
#
_cell.length_a   1.000
_cell.length_b   1.000
_cell.length_c   1.000
_cell.angle_alpha   90.00
_cell.angle_beta   90.00
_cell.angle_gamma   90.00
#
_symmetry.space_group_name_H-M   'P 1'
#
loop_
_entity.id
_entity.type
_entity.pdbx_description
1 polymer ?
#
loop_
_entity_poly.entity_id
_entity_poly.type
_entity_poly.pdbx_seq_one_letter_code
_entity_poly.pdbx_strand_id
1 'polypeptide(L)'
;MDIALREGESVEELLEGGLKIIQDKSLYRFTSDSVLLSRFAKGKKGDRVADFCAGSGIVGMHFYALNPHISSVTLFEMQEKLYSMSERSIALNNLANFTAVHCRVQDI
;
A
#
# COMPACT_ATOMS: atom_id res chain seq x y z
N MET A 1 7.65 -9.12 -13.91
CA MET A 1 6.30 -9.69 -13.86
C MET A 1 5.31 -8.71 -14.46
N ASP A 2 4.50 -9.17 -15.39
CA ASP A 2 3.47 -8.35 -16.00
C ASP A 2 2.21 -8.38 -15.14
N ILE A 3 1.77 -7.22 -14.72
CA ILE A 3 0.55 -7.08 -13.91
C ILE A 3 -0.54 -6.47 -14.80
N ALA A 4 -1.70 -7.12 -14.82
CA ALA A 4 -2.84 -6.62 -15.57
C ALA A 4 -3.40 -5.36 -14.91
N LEU A 5 -3.53 -4.28 -15.68
CA LEU A 5 -4.16 -3.04 -15.24
C LEU A 5 -5.60 -2.99 -15.73
N ARG A 6 -6.48 -2.43 -14.91
CA ARG A 6 -7.86 -2.12 -15.30
C ARG A 6 -7.91 -0.74 -15.95
N GLU A 7 -9.03 -0.44 -16.63
CA GLU A 7 -9.25 0.87 -17.24
C GLU A 7 -9.10 1.98 -16.19
N GLY A 8 -8.39 3.04 -16.56
CA GLY A 8 -8.15 4.19 -15.70
C GLY A 8 -6.98 4.04 -14.74
N GLU A 9 -6.40 2.83 -14.66
CA GLU A 9 -5.26 2.58 -13.77
C GLU A 9 -3.94 2.87 -14.45
N SER A 10 -2.96 3.25 -13.64
CA SER A 10 -1.57 3.43 -14.07
C SER A 10 -0.63 3.01 -12.96
N VAL A 11 0.62 2.74 -13.31
CA VAL A 11 1.68 2.43 -12.34
C VAL A 11 2.48 3.69 -12.10
N GLU A 12 2.62 4.07 -10.83
CA GLU A 12 3.44 5.22 -10.42
C GLU A 12 4.54 4.73 -9.48
N GLU A 13 5.70 5.38 -9.53
CA GLU A 13 6.84 5.00 -8.70
C GLU A 13 6.95 5.93 -7.49
N LEU A 14 7.17 5.35 -6.31
CA LEU A 14 7.42 6.12 -5.10
C LEU A 14 8.88 6.60 -5.09
N LEU A 15 9.11 7.81 -4.54
CA LEU A 15 10.44 8.41 -4.50
C LEU A 15 11.42 7.57 -3.68
N GLU A 16 10.98 7.05 -2.53
CA GLU A 16 11.82 6.23 -1.67
C GLU A 16 11.59 4.74 -1.93
N GLY A 17 12.68 3.97 -1.92
CA GLY A 17 12.63 2.51 -2.01
C GLY A 17 12.36 1.94 -3.39
N GLY A 18 12.11 2.79 -4.39
CA GLY A 18 11.85 2.34 -5.76
C GLY A 18 10.58 1.51 -5.91
N LEU A 19 9.67 1.56 -4.95
CA LEU A 19 8.43 0.80 -5.01
C LEU A 19 7.46 1.40 -6.04
N LYS A 20 6.72 0.55 -6.71
CA LYS A 20 5.71 0.94 -7.69
C LYS A 20 4.32 0.70 -7.14
N ILE A 21 3.41 1.61 -7.42
CA ILE A 21 2.04 1.53 -6.93
C ILE A 21 1.05 1.74 -8.05
N ILE A 22 -0.04 0.97 -8.03
CA ILE A 22 -1.12 1.10 -8.99
C ILE A 22 -2.08 2.16 -8.48
N GLN A 23 -2.38 3.16 -9.33
CA GLN A 23 -3.27 4.27 -9.03
C GLN A 23 -4.37 4.35 -10.07
N ASP A 24 -5.52 4.91 -9.69
CA ASP A 24 -6.64 5.16 -10.60
C ASP A 24 -7.06 6.63 -10.47
N LYS A 25 -7.15 7.34 -11.59
CA LYS A 25 -7.48 8.78 -11.61
C LYS A 25 -8.84 9.08 -10.99
N SER A 26 -9.79 8.16 -11.12
CA SER A 26 -11.16 8.35 -10.64
C SER A 26 -11.35 7.97 -9.18
N LEU A 27 -10.32 7.39 -8.55
CA LEU A 27 -10.33 6.96 -7.17
C LEU A 27 -9.29 7.75 -6.38
N TYR A 28 -9.07 7.35 -5.13
CA TYR A 28 -8.05 7.96 -4.29
C TYR A 28 -6.66 7.78 -4.89
N ARG A 29 -5.91 8.87 -4.98
CA ARG A 29 -4.51 8.88 -5.36
C ARG A 29 -3.68 9.37 -4.19
N PHE A 30 -2.39 8.99 -4.15
CA PHE A 30 -1.55 9.47 -3.07
C PHE A 30 -1.36 10.99 -3.18
N THR A 31 -1.27 11.63 -2.02
CA THR A 31 -1.13 13.08 -1.88
C THR A 31 0.06 13.39 -0.99
N SER A 32 0.39 14.69 -0.87
CA SER A 32 1.41 15.12 0.09
C SER A 32 1.04 14.72 1.51
N ASP A 33 -0.25 14.66 1.85
CA ASP A 33 -0.71 14.23 3.18
C ASP A 33 -0.35 12.76 3.45
N SER A 34 -0.54 11.88 2.46
CA SER A 34 -0.16 10.46 2.57
C SER A 34 1.34 10.31 2.80
N VAL A 35 2.15 11.08 2.06
CA VAL A 35 3.61 11.07 2.20
C VAL A 35 4.03 11.57 3.57
N LEU A 36 3.41 12.67 4.04
CA LEU A 36 3.71 13.23 5.36
C LEU A 36 3.36 12.25 6.48
N LEU A 37 2.22 11.57 6.38
CA LEU A 37 1.81 10.58 7.38
C LEU A 37 2.82 9.45 7.48
N SER A 38 3.24 8.89 6.33
CA SER A 38 4.20 7.80 6.33
C SER A 38 5.57 8.23 6.84
N ARG A 39 5.96 9.48 6.63
CA ARG A 39 7.23 10.03 7.17
C ARG A 39 7.14 10.32 8.66
N PHE A 40 5.96 10.72 9.14
CA PHE A 40 5.76 11.03 10.55
C PHE A 40 5.76 9.77 11.43
N ALA A 41 5.16 8.70 10.94
CA ALA A 41 5.12 7.43 11.66
C ALA A 41 6.51 6.79 11.70
N LYS A 42 6.79 6.04 12.76
CA LYS A 42 8.07 5.34 12.91
C LYS A 42 7.86 3.89 13.29
N GLY A 43 8.62 3.02 12.63
CA GLY A 43 8.59 1.58 12.90
C GLY A 43 9.90 1.13 13.52
N LYS A 44 9.80 0.17 14.44
CA LYS A 44 10.95 -0.47 15.07
C LYS A 44 11.19 -1.83 14.41
N LYS A 45 12.42 -2.34 14.51
CA LYS A 45 12.78 -3.66 14.01
C LYS A 45 11.81 -4.71 14.57
N GLY A 46 11.25 -5.52 13.66
CA GLY A 46 10.33 -6.60 14.03
C GLY A 46 8.88 -6.18 14.22
N ASP A 47 8.55 -4.89 14.11
CA ASP A 47 7.16 -4.43 14.23
C ASP A 47 6.27 -5.05 13.16
N ARG A 48 5.04 -5.37 13.55
CA ARG A 48 3.97 -5.73 12.62
C ARG A 48 3.03 -4.54 12.51
N VAL A 49 2.80 -4.11 11.27
CA VAL A 49 2.07 -2.88 10.98
C VAL A 49 0.72 -3.21 10.34
N ALA A 50 -0.33 -2.53 10.78
CA ALA A 50 -1.65 -2.61 10.17
C ALA A 50 -2.02 -1.23 9.64
N ASP A 51 -2.47 -1.19 8.39
CA ASP A 51 -2.97 0.02 7.74
C ASP A 51 -4.48 -0.15 7.55
N PHE A 52 -5.27 0.52 8.37
CA PHE A 52 -6.73 0.50 8.27
C PHE A 52 -7.18 1.52 7.24
N CYS A 53 -8.10 1.13 6.35
CA CYS A 53 -8.52 1.94 5.22
C CYS A 53 -7.34 2.24 4.28
N ALA A 54 -6.64 1.19 3.89
CA ALA A 54 -5.37 1.29 3.20
C ALA A 54 -5.44 1.92 1.79
N GLY A 55 -6.61 1.97 1.18
CA GLY A 55 -6.75 2.44 -0.19
C GLY A 55 -5.93 1.58 -1.14
N SER A 56 -5.15 2.22 -2.01
CA SER A 56 -4.25 1.53 -2.94
C SER A 56 -2.99 0.99 -2.28
N GLY A 57 -2.80 1.23 -0.97
CA GLY A 57 -1.65 0.75 -0.22
C GLY A 57 -0.50 1.73 -0.10
N ILE A 58 -0.69 2.98 -0.53
CA ILE A 58 0.39 3.97 -0.62
C ILE A 58 1.07 4.24 0.72
N VAL A 59 0.29 4.45 1.80
CA VAL A 59 0.87 4.80 3.10
C VAL A 59 1.68 3.64 3.65
N GLY A 60 1.14 2.41 3.61
CA GLY A 60 1.83 1.22 4.10
C GLY A 60 3.10 0.94 3.31
N MET A 61 3.07 1.08 2.00
CA MET A 61 4.24 0.83 1.14
C MET A 61 5.32 1.88 1.34
N HIS A 62 4.94 3.17 1.40
CA HIS A 62 5.90 4.24 1.64
C HIS A 62 6.50 4.12 3.04
N PHE A 63 5.67 3.78 4.04
CA PHE A 63 6.14 3.54 5.40
C PHE A 63 7.18 2.40 5.42
N TYR A 64 6.91 1.31 4.71
CA TYR A 64 7.85 0.20 4.62
C TYR A 64 9.17 0.63 3.95
N ALA A 65 9.09 1.44 2.90
CA ALA A 65 10.30 1.94 2.21
C ALA A 65 11.18 2.75 3.17
N LEU A 66 10.55 3.50 4.09
CA LEU A 66 11.27 4.29 5.10
C LEU A 66 11.70 3.46 6.31
N ASN A 67 11.05 2.33 6.57
CA ASN A 67 11.27 1.48 7.74
C ASN A 67 11.37 0.00 7.32
N PRO A 68 12.36 -0.39 6.51
CA PRO A 68 12.42 -1.74 5.91
C PRO A 68 12.71 -2.85 6.92
N HIS A 69 13.02 -2.50 8.15
CA HIS A 69 13.33 -3.45 9.23
C HIS A 69 12.08 -3.97 9.97
N ILE A 70 10.89 -3.46 9.63
CA ILE A 70 9.64 -3.98 10.21
C ILE A 70 9.36 -5.40 9.70
N SER A 71 8.59 -6.17 10.47
CA SER A 71 8.36 -7.59 10.18
C SER A 71 7.34 -7.80 9.08
N SER A 72 6.19 -7.12 9.17
CA SER A 72 5.10 -7.32 8.21
C SER A 72 4.19 -6.10 8.15
N VAL A 73 3.46 -5.98 7.04
CA VAL A 73 2.42 -4.98 6.84
C VAL A 73 1.15 -5.67 6.37
N THR A 74 0.04 -5.37 7.02
CA THR A 74 -1.29 -5.83 6.61
C THR A 74 -2.12 -4.62 6.21
N LEU A 75 -2.63 -4.63 4.97
CA LEU A 75 -3.42 -3.56 4.40
C LEU A 75 -4.89 -3.99 4.43
N PHE A 76 -5.70 -3.30 5.20
CA PHE A 76 -7.15 -3.58 5.32
C PHE A 76 -7.92 -2.56 4.49
N GLU A 77 -8.72 -3.03 3.54
CA GLU A 77 -9.49 -2.15 2.67
C GLU A 77 -10.87 -2.75 2.37
N MET A 78 -11.91 -1.93 2.51
CA MET A 78 -13.29 -2.33 2.28
C MET A 78 -13.69 -2.31 0.80
N GLN A 79 -13.17 -1.35 0.04
CA GLN A 79 -13.56 -1.18 -1.37
C GLN A 79 -12.79 -2.15 -2.26
N GLU A 80 -13.54 -2.97 -3.01
CA GLU A 80 -12.95 -4.03 -3.84
C GLU A 80 -11.92 -3.50 -4.82
N LYS A 81 -12.21 -2.38 -5.48
CA LYS A 81 -11.28 -1.82 -6.47
C LYS A 81 -9.95 -1.41 -5.85
N LEU A 82 -9.99 -0.74 -4.70
CA LEU A 82 -8.78 -0.31 -4.00
C LEU A 82 -8.02 -1.51 -3.41
N TYR A 83 -8.75 -2.47 -2.84
CA TYR A 83 -8.16 -3.71 -2.36
C TYR A 83 -7.41 -4.44 -3.50
N SER A 84 -8.05 -4.57 -4.66
CA SER A 84 -7.42 -5.21 -5.82
C SER A 84 -6.15 -4.47 -6.27
N MET A 85 -6.16 -3.14 -6.23
CA MET A 85 -4.99 -2.33 -6.58
C MET A 85 -3.85 -2.58 -5.59
N SER A 86 -4.13 -2.61 -4.29
CA SER A 86 -3.11 -2.88 -3.27
C SER A 86 -2.54 -4.29 -3.41
N GLU A 87 -3.39 -5.29 -3.66
CA GLU A 87 -2.94 -6.67 -3.85
C GLU A 87 -2.02 -6.81 -5.07
N ARG A 88 -2.39 -6.18 -6.16
CA ARG A 88 -1.56 -6.21 -7.38
C ARG A 88 -0.27 -5.40 -7.21
N SER A 89 -0.30 -4.32 -6.45
CA SER A 89 0.92 -3.55 -6.13
C SER A 89 1.88 -4.36 -5.27
N ILE A 90 1.36 -5.13 -4.30
CA ILE A 90 2.18 -6.06 -3.51
C ILE A 90 2.89 -7.06 -4.43
N ALA A 91 2.15 -7.67 -5.36
CA ALA A 91 2.71 -8.62 -6.31
C ALA A 91 3.75 -7.97 -7.24
N LEU A 92 3.45 -6.77 -7.72
CA LEU A 92 4.33 -6.02 -8.63
C LEU A 92 5.70 -5.74 -8.00
N ASN A 93 5.73 -5.51 -6.68
CA ASN A 93 6.96 -5.21 -5.94
C ASN A 93 7.57 -6.43 -5.25
N ASN A 94 6.98 -7.61 -5.40
CA ASN A 94 7.43 -8.84 -4.75
C ASN A 94 7.56 -8.71 -3.22
N LEU A 95 6.58 -8.09 -2.58
CA LEU A 95 6.59 -7.83 -1.14
C LEU A 95 6.03 -9.05 -0.38
N ALA A 96 6.90 -10.00 -0.04
CA ALA A 96 6.50 -11.24 0.63
C ALA A 96 5.94 -11.03 2.04
N ASN A 97 6.28 -9.92 2.68
CA ASN A 97 5.84 -9.60 4.04
C ASN A 97 4.61 -8.70 4.09
N PHE A 98 3.98 -8.45 2.95
CA PHE A 98 2.72 -7.69 2.86
C PHE A 98 1.54 -8.64 2.64
N THR A 99 0.40 -8.30 3.24
CA THR A 99 -0.87 -9.00 3.01
C THR A 99 -1.96 -7.95 2.83
N ALA A 100 -2.79 -8.09 1.81
CA ALA A 100 -3.98 -7.28 1.62
C ALA A 100 -5.20 -8.07 2.06
N VAL A 101 -6.11 -7.44 2.82
CA VAL A 101 -7.33 -8.06 3.33
C VAL A 101 -8.52 -7.21 2.92
N HIS A 102 -9.47 -7.83 2.22
CA HIS A 102 -10.70 -7.19 1.80
C HIS A 102 -11.76 -7.32 2.89
N CYS A 103 -11.89 -6.30 3.72
CA CYS A 103 -12.88 -6.33 4.81
C CYS A 103 -13.19 -4.92 5.29
N ARG A 104 -14.26 -4.81 6.06
CA ARG A 104 -14.58 -3.57 6.79
C ARG A 104 -13.77 -3.55 8.09
N VAL A 105 -13.39 -2.35 8.52
CA VAL A 105 -12.59 -2.17 9.75
C VAL A 105 -13.27 -2.79 10.97
N GLN A 106 -14.59 -2.64 11.08
CA GLN A 106 -15.34 -3.18 12.21
C GLN A 106 -15.40 -4.72 12.26
N ASP A 107 -14.97 -5.39 11.21
CA ASP A 107 -14.95 -6.85 11.12
C ASP A 107 -13.55 -7.45 11.34
N ILE A 108 -12.60 -6.62 11.75
CA ILE A 108 -11.24 -7.06 12.02
C ILE A 108 -11.15 -7.74 13.40
#